data_44bb3f6234b3f5c839b176447f1b1b72
#
_entry.id   44bb3f6234b3f5c839b176447f1b1b72
#
_cell.length_a   1.000
_cell.length_b   1.000
_cell.length_c   1.000
_cell.angle_alpha   90.00
_cell.angle_beta   90.00
_cell.angle_gamma   90.00
#
_symmetry.space_group_name_H-M   'P 1'
#
loop_
_entity.id
_entity.type
_entity.pdbx_description
1 polymer ?
#
loop_
_entity_poly.entity_id
_entity_poly.type
_entity_poly.pdbx_seq_one_letter_code
_entity_poly.pdbx_strand_id
1 'polypeptide(L)'
;SMFPTKEMGGGSGLKYAASSIVYLSKKKEKDGTEVVGNIIHCKNQKSRLTIENKVVDVRLMYERGLDRYYGLLELALKAGIFKSISTRIELPDGTKTFGKTINNQPEKFYTEDVMRQLDEFAQKEFKYGNQGVDEEDAVQQPE
;
A
#
# COMPACT_ATOMS: atom_id res chain seq x y z
N SER A 1 -28.61 -3.65 -11.79
CA SER A 1 -28.16 -3.70 -10.39
C SER A 1 -28.36 -2.33 -9.73
N MET A 2 -28.75 -2.33 -8.50
CA MET A 2 -28.96 -1.08 -7.73
C MET A 2 -27.65 -0.33 -7.45
N PHE A 3 -26.51 -0.97 -7.62
CA PHE A 3 -25.19 -0.36 -7.45
C PHE A 3 -24.40 -0.44 -8.73
N PRO A 4 -23.89 0.69 -9.26
CA PRO A 4 -23.06 0.67 -10.46
C PRO A 4 -21.76 -0.08 -10.19
N THR A 5 -21.53 -1.15 -10.93
CA THR A 5 -20.25 -1.84 -10.97
C THR A 5 -19.35 -1.21 -12.03
N LYS A 6 -18.09 -1.00 -11.70
CA LYS A 6 -17.09 -0.57 -12.68
C LYS A 6 -16.78 -1.73 -13.63
N GLU A 7 -17.04 -1.52 -14.91
CA GLU A 7 -16.66 -2.47 -15.95
C GLU A 7 -15.64 -1.85 -16.90
N MET A 8 -14.74 -2.71 -17.36
CA MET A 8 -13.75 -2.33 -18.37
C MET A 8 -14.37 -2.39 -19.75
N GLY A 9 -14.23 -1.33 -20.55
CA GLY A 9 -14.58 -1.34 -21.97
C GLY A 9 -13.71 -2.33 -22.76
N GLY A 10 -14.20 -2.78 -23.92
CA GLY A 10 -13.48 -3.68 -24.82
C GLY A 10 -13.92 -5.15 -24.76
N GLY A 11 -14.92 -5.45 -23.95
CA GLY A 11 -15.52 -6.78 -23.86
C GLY A 11 -14.74 -7.78 -23.02
N SER A 12 -15.29 -8.98 -22.88
CA SER A 12 -14.74 -10.04 -22.03
C SER A 12 -13.40 -10.59 -22.53
N GLY A 13 -13.14 -10.57 -23.83
CA GLY A 13 -11.88 -11.06 -24.40
C GLY A 13 -10.66 -10.34 -23.89
N LEU A 14 -10.73 -9.02 -23.72
CA LEU A 14 -9.63 -8.22 -23.17
C LEU A 14 -9.36 -8.58 -21.71
N LYS A 15 -10.39 -8.80 -20.90
CA LYS A 15 -10.25 -9.25 -19.51
C LYS A 15 -9.53 -10.60 -19.41
N TYR A 16 -9.84 -11.54 -20.29
CA TYR A 16 -9.21 -12.87 -20.26
C TYR A 16 -7.77 -12.86 -20.80
N ALA A 17 -7.49 -12.01 -21.80
CA ALA A 17 -6.17 -11.93 -22.42
C ALA A 17 -5.14 -11.18 -21.54
N ALA A 18 -5.57 -10.19 -20.78
CA ALA A 18 -4.67 -9.38 -19.95
C ALA A 18 -4.04 -10.20 -18.82
N SER A 19 -2.74 -10.01 -18.57
CA SER A 19 -2.03 -10.60 -17.45
C SER A 19 -2.30 -9.86 -16.14
N SER A 20 -2.53 -8.56 -16.21
CA SER A 20 -2.87 -7.72 -15.06
C SER A 20 -3.88 -6.64 -15.48
N ILE A 21 -4.83 -6.38 -14.60
CA ILE A 21 -5.81 -5.30 -14.75
C ILE A 21 -5.82 -4.52 -13.44
N VAL A 22 -5.54 -3.23 -13.53
CA VAL A 22 -5.57 -2.31 -12.39
C VAL A 22 -6.59 -1.22 -12.66
N TYR A 23 -7.55 -1.08 -11.77
CA TYR A 23 -8.51 0.02 -11.79
C TYR A 23 -7.96 1.19 -11.02
N LEU A 24 -7.96 2.35 -11.68
CA LEU A 24 -7.51 3.60 -11.09
C LEU A 24 -8.72 4.51 -10.85
N SER A 25 -8.77 5.09 -9.68
CA SER A 25 -9.65 6.22 -9.36
C SER A 25 -8.84 7.29 -8.66
N LYS A 26 -9.29 8.54 -8.73
CA LYS A 26 -8.57 9.64 -8.13
C LYS A 26 -9.47 10.48 -7.23
N LYS A 27 -8.91 10.96 -6.15
CA LYS A 27 -9.50 11.97 -5.26
C LYS A 27 -8.58 13.18 -5.23
N LYS A 28 -9.16 14.37 -5.41
CA LYS A 28 -8.41 15.63 -5.29
C LYS A 28 -7.94 15.84 -3.87
N GLU A 29 -6.68 16.22 -3.72
CA GLU A 29 -6.12 16.67 -2.46
C GLU A 29 -6.05 18.19 -2.43
N LYS A 30 -6.56 18.78 -1.35
CA LYS A 30 -6.62 20.22 -1.18
C LYS A 30 -5.78 20.67 -0.01
N ASP A 31 -5.11 21.79 -0.18
CA ASP A 31 -4.55 22.59 0.90
C ASP A 31 -5.43 23.85 1.04
N GLY A 32 -6.26 23.89 2.07
CA GLY A 32 -7.32 24.89 2.17
C GLY A 32 -8.35 24.73 1.03
N THR A 33 -8.44 25.73 0.16
CA THR A 33 -9.33 25.73 -1.02
C THR A 33 -8.62 25.36 -2.32
N GLU A 34 -7.30 25.33 -2.32
CA GLU A 34 -6.48 25.05 -3.50
C GLU A 34 -6.26 23.56 -3.68
N VAL A 35 -6.43 23.05 -4.90
CA VAL A 35 -6.10 21.66 -5.25
C VAL A 35 -4.61 21.56 -5.51
N VAL A 36 -3.91 20.78 -4.69
CA VAL A 36 -2.45 20.63 -4.74
C VAL A 36 -1.99 19.31 -5.33
N GLY A 37 -2.89 18.36 -5.51
CA GLY A 37 -2.55 17.06 -6.06
C GLY A 37 -3.74 16.11 -6.09
N ASN A 38 -3.43 14.83 -6.26
CA ASN A 38 -4.42 13.74 -6.24
C ASN A 38 -3.89 12.56 -5.42
N ILE A 39 -4.80 11.90 -4.72
CA ILE A 39 -4.60 10.53 -4.26
C ILE A 39 -5.19 9.61 -5.33
N ILE A 40 -4.37 8.72 -5.86
CA ILE A 40 -4.76 7.75 -6.88
C ILE A 40 -4.93 6.41 -6.21
N HIS A 41 -6.15 5.91 -6.24
CA HIS A 41 -6.54 4.63 -5.68
C HIS A 41 -6.37 3.56 -6.75
N CYS A 42 -5.40 2.66 -6.55
CA CYS A 42 -5.04 1.60 -7.47
C CYS A 42 -5.56 0.26 -6.93
N LYS A 43 -6.60 -0.30 -7.56
CA LYS A 43 -7.12 -1.61 -7.19
C LYS A 43 -6.71 -2.66 -8.21
N ASN A 44 -6.01 -3.69 -7.75
CA ASN A 44 -5.65 -4.83 -8.58
C ASN A 44 -6.87 -5.72 -8.80
N GLN A 45 -7.47 -5.63 -9.99
CA GLN A 45 -8.67 -6.39 -10.35
C GLN A 45 -8.34 -7.80 -10.83
N LYS A 46 -7.24 -7.93 -11.57
CA LYS A 46 -6.73 -9.21 -12.07
C LYS A 46 -5.21 -9.18 -12.08
N SER A 47 -4.58 -10.25 -11.65
CA SER A 47 -3.14 -10.44 -11.78
C SER A 47 -2.78 -11.92 -11.77
N ARG A 48 -1.79 -12.28 -12.58
CA ARG A 48 -1.16 -13.61 -12.55
C ARG A 48 0.02 -13.68 -11.57
N LEU A 49 0.54 -12.54 -11.13
CA LEU A 49 1.77 -12.43 -10.35
C LEU A 49 1.55 -11.95 -8.92
N THR A 50 0.46 -11.24 -8.66
CA THR A 50 0.17 -10.63 -7.37
C THR A 50 -1.24 -10.99 -6.90
N ILE A 51 -1.49 -10.81 -5.62
CA ILE A 51 -2.79 -11.07 -5.01
C ILE A 51 -3.83 -10.09 -5.55
N GLU A 52 -4.95 -10.63 -6.03
CA GLU A 52 -6.07 -9.83 -6.53
C GLU A 52 -6.79 -9.09 -5.40
N ASN A 53 -7.52 -8.03 -5.78
CA ASN A 53 -8.28 -7.15 -4.88
C ASN A 53 -7.44 -6.38 -3.84
N LYS A 54 -6.13 -6.44 -3.90
CA LYS A 54 -5.27 -5.55 -3.12
C LYS A 54 -5.38 -4.13 -3.65
N VAL A 55 -5.34 -3.20 -2.72
CA VAL A 55 -5.47 -1.76 -2.99
C VAL A 55 -4.24 -1.05 -2.50
N VAL A 56 -3.70 -0.17 -3.34
CA VAL A 56 -2.60 0.73 -3.00
C VAL A 56 -2.98 2.14 -3.39
N ASP A 57 -2.82 3.07 -2.48
CA ASP A 57 -2.97 4.49 -2.75
C ASP A 57 -1.61 5.11 -3.03
N VAL A 58 -1.52 5.91 -4.09
CA VAL A 58 -0.36 6.72 -4.40
C VAL A 58 -0.73 8.20 -4.40
N ARG A 59 0.20 9.03 -4.00
CA ARG A 59 0.02 10.49 -3.92
C ARG A 59 0.80 11.17 -5.03
N LEU A 60 0.09 11.92 -5.86
CA LEU A 60 0.68 12.72 -6.94
C LEU A 60 0.50 14.19 -6.62
N MET A 61 1.58 14.88 -6.31
CA MET A 61 1.58 16.32 -6.05
C MET A 61 1.91 17.08 -7.33
N TYR A 62 1.21 18.17 -7.60
CA TYR A 62 1.43 18.96 -8.81
C TYR A 62 2.83 19.58 -8.88
N GLU A 63 3.37 20.01 -7.74
CA GLU A 63 4.70 20.62 -7.70
C GLU A 63 5.84 19.61 -7.65
N ARG A 64 5.64 18.46 -6.96
CA ARG A 64 6.72 17.51 -6.62
C ARG A 64 6.63 16.18 -7.34
N GLY A 65 5.51 15.91 -8.03
CA GLY A 65 5.27 14.62 -8.65
C GLY A 65 4.86 13.53 -7.65
N LEU A 66 5.21 12.30 -7.93
CA LEU A 66 4.89 11.17 -7.06
C LEU A 66 5.63 11.26 -5.72
N ASP A 67 4.86 11.15 -4.63
CA ASP A 67 5.39 11.05 -3.29
C ASP A 67 5.81 9.60 -3.00
N ARG A 68 7.11 9.33 -3.04
CA ARG A 68 7.65 8.00 -2.84
C ARG A 68 7.51 7.45 -1.42
N TYR A 69 7.18 8.29 -0.46
CA TYR A 69 7.05 7.92 0.96
C TYR A 69 5.60 7.79 1.43
N TYR A 70 4.64 8.11 0.57
CA TYR A 70 3.22 8.05 0.92
C TYR A 70 2.80 6.62 1.26
N GLY A 71 2.19 6.45 2.42
CA GLY A 71 1.73 5.14 2.90
C GLY A 71 2.81 4.26 3.55
N LEU A 72 4.08 4.67 3.53
CA LEU A 72 5.17 3.87 4.10
C LEU A 72 5.09 3.76 5.62
N LEU A 73 4.55 4.76 6.31
CA LEU A 73 4.41 4.72 7.76
C LEU A 73 3.49 3.57 8.20
N GLU A 74 2.31 3.47 7.59
CA GLU A 74 1.38 2.39 7.88
C GLU A 74 1.98 1.03 7.54
N LEU A 75 2.69 0.94 6.42
CA LEU A 75 3.37 -0.29 6.00
C LEU A 75 4.48 -0.70 6.98
N ALA A 76 5.28 0.26 7.44
CA ALA A 76 6.34 0.03 8.41
C ALA A 76 5.80 -0.42 9.77
N LEU A 77 4.68 0.14 10.22
CA LEU A 77 3.97 -0.28 11.42
C LEU A 77 3.40 -1.69 11.28
N LYS A 78 2.78 -1.99 10.15
CA LYS A 78 2.25 -3.32 9.85
C LYS A 78 3.34 -4.38 9.81
N ALA A 79 4.49 -4.05 9.24
CA ALA A 79 5.65 -4.94 9.16
C ALA A 79 6.41 -5.10 10.48
N GLY A 80 6.12 -4.28 11.49
CA GLY A 80 6.84 -4.27 12.76
C GLY A 80 8.23 -3.64 12.70
N ILE A 81 8.58 -2.98 11.60
CA ILE A 81 9.84 -2.23 11.44
C ILE A 81 9.82 -0.98 12.35
N PHE A 82 8.72 -0.26 12.32
CA PHE A 82 8.38 0.77 13.30
C PHE A 82 7.30 0.22 14.24
N LYS A 83 7.31 0.65 15.48
CA LYS A 83 6.35 0.19 16.49
C LYS A 83 5.56 1.36 17.05
N SER A 84 4.24 1.21 17.13
CA SER A 84 3.40 2.19 17.78
C SER A 84 3.42 2.00 19.29
N ILE A 85 3.89 3.01 20.04
CA ILE A 85 3.93 3.01 21.50
C ILE A 85 3.18 4.24 21.99
N SER A 86 1.92 4.05 22.38
CA SER A 86 1.02 5.14 22.76
C SER A 86 0.91 6.17 21.62
N THR A 87 1.24 7.43 21.87
CA THR A 87 1.22 8.51 20.86
C THR A 87 2.50 8.63 20.05
N ARG A 88 3.51 7.79 20.32
CA ARG A 88 4.83 7.84 19.70
C ARG A 88 5.09 6.59 18.86
N ILE A 89 6.09 6.71 18.02
CA ILE A 89 6.57 5.63 17.16
C ILE A 89 8.01 5.32 17.55
N GLU A 90 8.27 4.06 17.88
CA GLU A 90 9.61 3.56 18.16
C GLU A 90 10.27 3.11 16.84
N LEU A 91 11.47 3.62 16.61
CA LEU A 91 12.30 3.31 15.46
C LEU A 91 13.14 2.05 15.71
N PRO A 92 13.76 1.44 14.68
CA PRO A 92 14.59 0.25 14.84
C PRO A 92 15.75 0.39 15.82
N ASP A 93 16.28 1.60 16.01
CA ASP A 93 17.36 1.91 16.97
C ASP A 93 16.85 2.13 18.39
N GLY A 94 15.56 2.00 18.64
CA GLY A 94 14.94 2.20 19.96
C GLY A 94 14.56 3.65 20.28
N THR A 95 14.91 4.61 19.44
CA THR A 95 14.48 6.00 19.62
C THR A 95 13.01 6.17 19.31
N LYS A 96 12.36 7.15 19.94
CA LYS A 96 10.94 7.43 19.79
C LYS A 96 10.71 8.80 19.17
N THR A 97 9.75 8.88 18.25
CA THR A 97 9.37 10.11 17.58
C THR A 97 7.86 10.12 17.32
N PHE A 98 7.38 11.18 16.68
CA PHE A 98 5.97 11.28 16.27
C PHE A 98 5.80 10.95 14.79
N GLY A 99 4.67 10.37 14.42
CA GLY A 99 4.36 10.07 13.03
C GLY A 99 4.42 11.29 12.12
N LYS A 100 3.98 12.44 12.62
CA LYS A 100 4.08 13.72 11.90
C LYS A 100 5.53 14.12 11.61
N THR A 101 6.44 13.87 12.54
CA THR A 101 7.88 14.14 12.34
C THR A 101 8.47 13.25 11.25
N ILE A 102 8.09 11.98 11.23
CA ILE A 102 8.52 11.04 10.17
C ILE A 102 8.00 11.51 8.80
N ASN A 103 6.73 11.87 8.72
CA ASN A 103 6.12 12.31 7.46
C ASN A 103 6.68 13.65 6.95
N ASN A 104 7.14 14.52 7.83
CA ASN A 104 7.74 15.81 7.48
C ASN A 104 9.21 15.70 7.05
N GLN A 105 9.93 14.70 7.53
CA GLN A 105 11.35 14.47 7.24
C GLN A 105 11.60 13.02 6.85
N PRO A 106 10.93 12.49 5.81
CA PRO A 106 10.96 11.05 5.51
C PRO A 106 12.36 10.53 5.18
N GLU A 107 13.18 11.32 4.51
CA GLU A 107 14.54 10.91 4.13
C GLU A 107 15.41 10.54 5.34
N LYS A 108 15.15 11.15 6.49
CA LYS A 108 15.88 10.89 7.72
C LYS A 108 15.53 9.53 8.33
N PHE A 109 14.28 9.08 8.18
CA PHE A 109 13.76 7.89 8.85
C PHE A 109 13.68 6.66 7.95
N TYR A 110 13.44 6.85 6.67
CA TYR A 110 13.44 5.78 5.67
C TYR A 110 14.83 5.59 5.09
N THR A 111 15.72 5.05 5.93
CA THR A 111 17.09 4.69 5.54
C THR A 111 17.08 3.57 4.52
N GLU A 112 18.23 3.34 3.88
CA GLU A 112 18.38 2.24 2.92
C GLU A 112 18.00 0.89 3.52
N ASP A 113 18.39 0.63 4.77
CA ASP A 113 18.03 -0.61 5.48
C ASP A 113 16.54 -0.72 5.75
N VAL A 114 15.90 0.35 6.19
CA VAL A 114 14.43 0.39 6.38
C VAL A 114 13.71 0.18 5.06
N MET A 115 14.14 0.81 3.98
CA MET A 115 13.53 0.63 2.66
C MET A 115 13.69 -0.79 2.14
N ARG A 116 14.83 -1.44 2.40
CA ARG A 116 15.03 -2.85 2.06
C ARG A 116 14.08 -3.77 2.82
N GLN A 117 13.90 -3.55 4.12
CA GLN A 117 12.97 -4.32 4.94
C GLN A 117 11.51 -4.11 4.50
N LEU A 118 11.14 -2.88 4.15
CA LEU A 118 9.82 -2.57 3.60
C LEU A 118 9.56 -3.28 2.27
N ASP A 119 10.55 -3.31 1.38
CA ASP A 119 10.45 -4.01 0.10
C ASP A 119 10.28 -5.52 0.30
N GLU A 120 11.05 -6.13 1.17
CA GLU A 120 10.92 -7.56 1.51
C GLU A 120 9.53 -7.88 2.07
N PHE A 121 9.02 -7.05 2.97
CA PHE A 121 7.67 -7.21 3.53
C PHE A 121 6.59 -7.04 2.46
N ALA A 122 6.70 -6.02 1.61
CA ALA A 122 5.74 -5.77 0.53
C ALA A 122 5.69 -6.93 -0.46
N GLN A 123 6.83 -7.53 -0.78
CA GLN A 123 6.87 -8.69 -1.66
C GLN A 123 6.13 -9.88 -1.07
N LYS A 124 6.23 -10.12 0.23
CA LYS A 124 5.47 -11.19 0.91
C LYS A 124 3.98 -10.88 0.98
N GLU A 125 3.63 -9.61 1.18
CA GLU A 125 2.24 -9.17 1.34
C GLU A 125 1.45 -9.18 0.02
N PHE A 126 2.10 -8.89 -1.11
CA PHE A 126 1.41 -8.66 -2.38
C PHE A 126 1.64 -9.74 -3.45
N LYS A 127 2.65 -10.60 -3.33
CA LYS A 127 2.93 -11.65 -4.32
C LYS A 127 2.26 -12.97 -4.00
N TYR A 128 1.74 -13.65 -5.03
CA TYR A 128 1.31 -15.03 -4.91
C TYR A 128 2.47 -15.95 -4.50
N GLY A 129 2.15 -16.97 -3.68
CA GLY A 129 3.10 -17.98 -3.24
C GLY A 129 3.99 -17.56 -2.07
N ASN A 130 3.93 -16.29 -1.68
CA ASN A 130 4.65 -15.77 -0.52
C ASN A 130 3.74 -15.51 0.69
N GLN A 131 2.51 -15.99 0.64
CA GLN A 131 1.66 -16.01 1.84
C GLN A 131 2.20 -17.04 2.80
N GLY A 132 2.61 -16.61 3.98
CA GLY A 132 2.75 -17.52 5.10
C GLY A 132 1.41 -18.22 5.28
N VAL A 133 1.45 -19.51 5.57
CA VAL A 133 0.28 -20.24 6.02
C VAL A 133 -0.19 -19.48 7.27
N ASP A 134 -1.35 -18.85 7.19
CA ASP A 134 -1.97 -18.29 8.38
C ASP A 134 -2.07 -19.43 9.40
N GLU A 135 -1.47 -19.26 10.56
CA GLU A 135 -1.45 -20.31 11.61
C GLU A 135 -2.86 -20.72 12.03
N GLU A 136 -3.89 -19.96 11.66
CA GLU A 136 -5.30 -20.29 11.92
C GLU A 136 -5.83 -21.45 11.05
N ASP A 137 -5.28 -21.67 9.85
CA ASP A 137 -5.68 -22.81 9.00
C ASP A 137 -5.01 -24.14 9.42
N ALA A 138 -3.98 -24.10 10.23
CA ALA A 138 -3.28 -25.28 10.72
C ALA A 138 -4.01 -26.02 11.86
N VAL A 139 -5.07 -25.45 12.45
CA VAL A 139 -5.78 -25.99 13.63
C VAL A 139 -7.02 -26.80 13.25
N GLN A 140 -7.40 -26.89 11.98
CA GLN A 140 -8.58 -27.65 11.55
C GLN A 140 -8.25 -28.78 10.58
N GLN A 141 -7.39 -29.70 10.99
CA GLN A 141 -7.44 -31.06 10.46
C GLN A 141 -8.05 -31.95 11.54
N PRO A 142 -9.26 -32.49 11.33
CA PRO A 142 -9.80 -33.52 12.22
C PRO A 142 -8.95 -34.78 12.10
N GLU A 143 -8.59 -35.34 13.24
CA GLU A 143 -8.00 -36.67 13.31
C GLU A 143 -8.94 -37.72 12.71
#